data_e6751586f35c5eaa8d2623b1457993f3
#
_entry.id   e6751586f35c5eaa8d2623b1457993f3
#
_cell.length_a   1.000
_cell.length_b   1.000
_cell.length_c   1.000
_cell.angle_alpha   90.00
_cell.angle_beta   90.00
_cell.angle_gamma   90.00
#
_symmetry.space_group_name_H-M   'P 1'
#
loop_
_entity.id
_entity.type
_entity.pdbx_description
1 polymer ?
#
loop_
_entity_poly.entity_id
_entity_poly.type
_entity_poly.pdbx_seq_one_letter_code
_entity_poly.pdbx_strand_id
1 'polypeptide(L)'
;MLVLDRRRAINSYNAIDYLDWRGDLSFSASPFNEVDAFLCSQIATADFTSIIPEKGEITLSEAFDEYFKMHSVEDSLGVLQSQYVVGMYDKVRHTKRFSSVRLRHQVNLYNKEKSEQFSALTMVIPDGSMVIGFRGTDDTIIGWKEDCNLSVYETVPAQKDALDYLSSEASFDNSSPITICGHSKGGNLSLYSAVKAEKLIRNRIVKAYSFDGPGFRPSFFQSEGYADIQDRLSTYWSQNSLVGVLLESAGKVEIVHSRVFGTLAHDGFNWTVMGTSFQREKRLSDFSLLFEKLTGSFVENATEEEKISLFTELFDALQSSGCTTLTELTRMNIKDTIKFLHSLNGSRKVKEFIKAMVKALGEEGARKIGLIGTRDGQEGKN
;
A
#
# COMPACT_ATOMS: atom_id res chain seq x y z
N MET A 1 -14.72 -8.92 -23.26
CA MET A 1 -14.30 -10.35 -23.29
C MET A 1 -12.86 -10.39 -22.80
N LEU A 2 -12.69 -10.55 -21.48
CA LEU A 2 -11.38 -10.60 -20.81
C LEU A 2 -10.60 -11.79 -21.41
N VAL A 3 -9.53 -11.48 -22.13
CA VAL A 3 -8.52 -12.48 -22.46
C VAL A 3 -7.75 -12.74 -21.17
N LEU A 4 -8.28 -13.66 -20.37
CA LEU A 4 -7.52 -14.27 -19.28
C LEU A 4 -6.30 -14.92 -19.91
N ASP A 5 -5.12 -14.36 -19.66
CA ASP A 5 -3.87 -14.93 -20.14
C ASP A 5 -3.75 -16.37 -19.63
N ARG A 6 -3.92 -17.33 -20.53
CA ARG A 6 -3.83 -18.78 -20.24
C ARG A 6 -2.41 -19.25 -19.87
N ARG A 7 -1.48 -18.32 -19.66
CA ARG A 7 -0.13 -18.63 -19.16
C ARG A 7 0.03 -18.38 -17.66
N ARG A 8 -1.02 -18.61 -16.86
CA ARG A 8 -0.82 -18.76 -15.42
C ARG A 8 0.14 -19.92 -15.20
N ALA A 9 1.32 -19.62 -14.68
CA ALA A 9 2.23 -20.66 -14.20
C ALA A 9 1.44 -21.59 -13.28
N ILE A 10 1.40 -22.86 -13.63
CA ILE A 10 0.75 -23.92 -12.87
C ILE A 10 1.24 -23.78 -11.42
N ASN A 11 0.31 -23.51 -10.48
CA ASN A 11 0.46 -23.49 -9.01
C ASN A 11 0.71 -22.17 -8.30
N SER A 12 0.42 -21.00 -8.82
CA SER A 12 0.47 -19.78 -7.98
C SER A 12 -0.89 -19.08 -7.90
N TYR A 13 -1.58 -19.28 -6.80
CA TYR A 13 -2.84 -18.62 -6.47
C TYR A 13 -2.58 -17.27 -5.79
N ASN A 14 -3.49 -16.32 -5.92
CA ASN A 14 -3.41 -15.01 -5.28
C ASN A 14 -4.67 -14.70 -4.45
N ALA A 15 -4.79 -13.46 -3.95
CA ALA A 15 -5.93 -13.06 -3.14
C ALA A 15 -7.28 -13.09 -3.88
N ILE A 16 -7.28 -12.99 -5.22
CA ILE A 16 -8.51 -13.18 -6.03
C ILE A 16 -8.92 -14.65 -6.04
N ASP A 17 -7.96 -15.54 -6.24
CA ASP A 17 -8.22 -16.98 -6.22
C ASP A 17 -8.65 -17.44 -4.81
N TYR A 18 -8.12 -16.80 -3.74
CA TYR A 18 -8.57 -17.06 -2.37
C TYR A 18 -10.08 -16.83 -2.20
N LEU A 19 -10.64 -15.80 -2.82
CA LEU A 19 -12.10 -15.59 -2.80
C LEU A 19 -12.88 -16.72 -3.47
N ASP A 20 -12.28 -17.42 -4.45
CA ASP A 20 -12.94 -18.56 -5.10
C ASP A 20 -13.06 -19.79 -4.20
N TRP A 21 -12.02 -20.10 -3.44
CA TRP A 21 -12.06 -21.31 -2.61
C TRP A 21 -12.38 -21.07 -1.13
N ARG A 22 -12.31 -19.81 -0.64
CA ARG A 22 -12.59 -19.47 0.76
C ARG A 22 -13.79 -18.55 0.93
N GLY A 23 -14.24 -17.91 -0.14
CA GLY A 23 -15.37 -16.99 -0.12
C GLY A 23 -16.71 -17.63 0.27
N ASP A 24 -16.83 -18.96 0.19
CA ASP A 24 -17.98 -19.73 0.63
C ASP A 24 -18.04 -19.99 2.15
N LEU A 25 -16.94 -19.75 2.87
CA LEU A 25 -16.82 -19.96 4.31
C LEU A 25 -17.01 -18.67 5.10
N SER A 26 -17.95 -18.66 6.04
CA SER A 26 -18.11 -17.55 6.99
C SER A 26 -16.88 -17.40 7.90
N PHE A 27 -16.72 -16.25 8.55
CA PHE A 27 -15.67 -16.02 9.55
C PHE A 27 -15.79 -16.96 10.75
N SER A 28 -17.00 -17.45 11.11
CA SER A 28 -17.17 -18.45 12.14
C SER A 28 -16.69 -19.85 11.73
N ALA A 29 -16.79 -20.21 10.44
CA ALA A 29 -16.31 -21.49 9.92
C ALA A 29 -14.78 -21.47 9.64
N SER A 30 -14.23 -20.33 9.30
CA SER A 30 -12.80 -20.10 9.09
C SER A 30 -12.43 -18.72 9.65
N PRO A 31 -11.71 -18.63 10.77
CA PRO A 31 -11.38 -17.37 11.42
C PRO A 31 -10.71 -16.36 10.50
N PHE A 32 -10.82 -15.07 10.84
CA PHE A 32 -10.17 -13.96 10.16
C PHE A 32 -8.65 -14.19 10.08
N ASN A 33 -8.04 -13.92 8.93
CA ASN A 33 -6.64 -14.20 8.66
C ASN A 33 -5.96 -13.06 7.88
N GLU A 34 -4.67 -13.19 7.61
CA GLU A 34 -3.87 -12.17 6.96
C GLU A 34 -4.29 -11.85 5.52
N VAL A 35 -4.86 -12.83 4.79
CA VAL A 35 -5.38 -12.59 3.43
C VAL A 35 -6.67 -11.79 3.49
N ASP A 36 -7.52 -12.05 4.49
CA ASP A 36 -8.71 -11.22 4.74
C ASP A 36 -8.32 -9.79 5.11
N ALA A 37 -7.30 -9.62 5.96
CA ALA A 37 -6.79 -8.30 6.33
C ALA A 37 -6.25 -7.54 5.11
N PHE A 38 -5.55 -8.23 4.19
CA PHE A 38 -5.13 -7.65 2.92
C PHE A 38 -6.34 -7.24 2.07
N LEU A 39 -7.34 -8.11 1.92
CA LEU A 39 -8.56 -7.78 1.18
C LEU A 39 -9.30 -6.59 1.80
N CYS A 40 -9.40 -6.51 3.15
CA CYS A 40 -9.97 -5.36 3.84
C CYS A 40 -9.19 -4.07 3.55
N SER A 41 -7.85 -4.12 3.49
CA SER A 41 -7.03 -2.96 3.12
C SER A 41 -7.31 -2.49 1.68
N GLN A 42 -7.67 -3.41 0.78
CA GLN A 42 -8.04 -3.10 -0.59
C GLN A 42 -9.50 -2.63 -0.73
N ILE A 43 -10.42 -3.15 0.09
CA ILE A 43 -11.80 -2.63 0.17
C ILE A 43 -11.81 -1.16 0.61
N ALA A 44 -10.92 -0.76 1.52
CA ALA A 44 -10.79 0.62 1.97
C ALA A 44 -10.30 1.59 0.87
N THR A 45 -9.92 1.09 -0.32
CA THR A 45 -9.56 1.95 -1.46
C THR A 45 -10.78 2.41 -2.27
N ALA A 46 -11.94 1.75 -2.11
CA ALA A 46 -13.18 2.19 -2.74
C ALA A 46 -13.71 3.49 -2.10
N ASP A 47 -14.27 4.36 -2.93
CA ASP A 47 -14.94 5.56 -2.44
C ASP A 47 -16.44 5.29 -2.23
N PHE A 48 -16.83 5.19 -0.97
CA PHE A 48 -18.21 5.01 -0.53
C PHE A 48 -18.80 6.28 0.10
N THR A 49 -18.15 7.44 -0.06
CA THR A 49 -18.54 8.70 0.64
C THR A 49 -20.02 9.07 0.43
N SER A 50 -20.56 8.82 -0.77
CA SER A 50 -21.97 9.07 -1.07
C SER A 50 -22.90 7.86 -0.83
N ILE A 51 -22.36 6.72 -0.41
CA ILE A 51 -23.05 5.43 -0.32
C ILE A 51 -23.30 5.05 1.14
N ILE A 52 -22.27 5.17 1.98
CA ILE A 52 -22.41 4.87 3.41
C ILE A 52 -23.24 5.98 4.06
N PRO A 53 -24.34 5.64 4.78
CA PRO A 53 -25.15 6.63 5.44
C PRO A 53 -24.36 7.36 6.54
N GLU A 54 -24.60 8.66 6.73
CA GLU A 54 -23.96 9.46 7.81
C GLU A 54 -24.21 8.86 9.19
N LYS A 55 -25.36 8.25 9.40
CA LYS A 55 -25.70 7.52 10.62
C LYS A 55 -26.16 6.11 10.28
N GLY A 56 -25.49 5.14 10.87
CA GLY A 56 -25.82 3.73 10.65
C GLY A 56 -24.74 3.00 9.85
N GLU A 57 -25.12 1.88 9.30
CA GLU A 57 -24.23 0.94 8.61
C GLU A 57 -24.92 0.41 7.35
N ILE A 58 -24.15 0.01 6.37
CA ILE A 58 -24.61 -0.66 5.15
C ILE A 58 -23.81 -1.94 4.98
N THR A 59 -24.41 -3.00 4.45
CA THR A 59 -23.64 -4.22 4.16
C THR A 59 -22.68 -3.99 2.97
N LEU A 60 -21.56 -4.70 2.98
CA LEU A 60 -20.58 -4.62 1.92
C LEU A 60 -21.18 -4.98 0.55
N SER A 61 -22.10 -5.96 0.51
CA SER A 61 -22.81 -6.31 -0.71
C SER A 61 -23.63 -5.13 -1.23
N GLU A 62 -24.48 -4.55 -0.38
CA GLU A 62 -25.30 -3.39 -0.75
C GLU A 62 -24.45 -2.17 -1.16
N ALA A 63 -23.36 -1.90 -0.43
CA ALA A 63 -22.47 -0.79 -0.74
C ALA A 63 -21.82 -0.93 -2.12
N PHE A 64 -21.36 -2.13 -2.48
CA PHE A 64 -20.81 -2.36 -3.82
C PHE A 64 -21.90 -2.45 -4.89
N ASP A 65 -23.13 -2.85 -4.57
CA ASP A 65 -24.25 -2.77 -5.50
C ASP A 65 -24.54 -1.32 -5.88
N GLU A 66 -24.49 -0.39 -4.91
CA GLU A 66 -24.62 1.06 -5.18
C GLU A 66 -23.39 1.59 -5.93
N TYR A 67 -22.17 1.18 -5.56
CA TYR A 67 -20.93 1.57 -6.22
C TYR A 67 -20.96 1.25 -7.71
N PHE A 68 -21.37 0.03 -8.08
CA PHE A 68 -21.43 -0.42 -9.47
C PHE A 68 -22.60 0.11 -10.29
N LYS A 69 -23.49 0.92 -9.70
CA LYS A 69 -24.43 1.74 -10.49
C LYS A 69 -23.72 2.94 -11.14
N MET A 70 -22.60 3.38 -10.56
CA MET A 70 -21.83 4.55 -11.01
C MET A 70 -20.49 4.18 -11.67
N HIS A 71 -20.01 2.96 -11.45
CA HIS A 71 -18.71 2.48 -11.87
C HIS A 71 -18.80 1.17 -12.66
N SER A 72 -17.81 0.93 -13.51
CA SER A 72 -17.65 -0.34 -14.24
C SER A 72 -16.58 -1.22 -13.57
N VAL A 73 -16.72 -2.53 -13.72
CA VAL A 73 -15.67 -3.49 -13.30
C VAL A 73 -14.35 -3.28 -14.06
N GLU A 74 -14.41 -2.60 -15.20
CA GLU A 74 -13.24 -2.28 -16.04
C GLU A 74 -12.58 -0.94 -15.66
N ASP A 75 -13.13 -0.20 -14.68
CA ASP A 75 -12.57 1.07 -14.25
C ASP A 75 -11.17 0.86 -13.64
N SER A 76 -10.32 1.88 -13.78
CA SER A 76 -8.99 1.95 -13.17
C SER A 76 -8.95 3.05 -12.12
N LEU A 77 -8.38 2.74 -10.97
CA LEU A 77 -8.14 3.71 -9.89
C LEU A 77 -6.78 4.43 -10.00
N GLY A 78 -6.16 4.39 -11.19
CA GLY A 78 -4.85 5.00 -11.44
C GLY A 78 -3.69 4.02 -11.42
N VAL A 79 -2.47 4.50 -11.73
CA VAL A 79 -1.28 3.62 -11.91
C VAL A 79 -0.71 3.07 -10.62
N LEU A 80 -0.99 3.68 -9.47
CA LEU A 80 -0.55 3.20 -8.15
C LEU A 80 -1.48 2.15 -7.56
N GLN A 81 -2.68 1.99 -8.12
CA GLN A 81 -3.64 0.98 -7.67
C GLN A 81 -3.59 -0.25 -8.58
N SER A 82 -3.80 -1.41 -7.98
CA SER A 82 -3.86 -2.66 -8.73
C SER A 82 -4.98 -2.63 -9.77
N GLN A 83 -4.68 -3.08 -11.00
CA GLN A 83 -5.71 -3.31 -12.01
C GLN A 83 -6.74 -4.39 -11.59
N TYR A 84 -6.44 -5.16 -10.57
CA TYR A 84 -7.32 -6.23 -10.07
C TYR A 84 -8.30 -5.74 -8.99
N VAL A 85 -8.12 -4.53 -8.46
CA VAL A 85 -8.85 -4.07 -7.27
C VAL A 85 -10.34 -3.93 -7.53
N VAL A 86 -10.76 -3.36 -8.66
CA VAL A 86 -12.19 -3.19 -8.99
C VAL A 86 -12.85 -4.53 -9.29
N GLY A 87 -12.14 -5.43 -9.98
CA GLY A 87 -12.60 -6.82 -10.16
C GLY A 87 -12.73 -7.59 -8.85
N MET A 88 -11.88 -7.28 -7.85
CA MET A 88 -12.00 -7.83 -6.50
C MET A 88 -13.26 -7.30 -5.79
N TYR A 89 -13.63 -6.01 -5.96
CA TYR A 89 -14.87 -5.46 -5.41
C TYR A 89 -16.09 -6.19 -5.90
N ASP A 90 -16.17 -6.45 -7.22
CA ASP A 90 -17.27 -7.21 -7.79
C ASP A 90 -17.33 -8.64 -7.22
N LYS A 91 -16.17 -9.27 -7.05
CA LYS A 91 -16.10 -10.63 -6.54
C LYS A 91 -16.45 -10.72 -5.05
N VAL A 92 -15.87 -9.84 -4.22
CA VAL A 92 -16.00 -9.90 -2.75
C VAL A 92 -17.44 -9.69 -2.28
N ARG A 93 -18.23 -8.83 -2.95
CA ARG A 93 -19.63 -8.55 -2.60
C ARG A 93 -20.55 -9.76 -2.72
N HIS A 94 -20.19 -10.74 -3.55
CA HIS A 94 -20.95 -11.96 -3.78
C HIS A 94 -20.51 -13.14 -2.90
N THR A 95 -19.43 -12.98 -2.11
CA THR A 95 -18.96 -14.06 -1.24
C THR A 95 -19.76 -14.12 0.06
N LYS A 96 -20.04 -15.34 0.54
CA LYS A 96 -20.64 -15.55 1.86
C LYS A 96 -19.75 -14.97 2.98
N ARG A 97 -18.43 -14.93 2.74
CA ARG A 97 -17.45 -14.45 3.71
C ARG A 97 -17.58 -12.96 3.98
N PHE A 98 -17.73 -12.15 2.94
CA PHE A 98 -17.66 -10.70 3.06
C PHE A 98 -18.99 -9.99 2.85
N SER A 99 -19.97 -10.58 2.14
CA SER A 99 -21.21 -9.88 1.75
C SER A 99 -21.98 -9.25 2.93
N SER A 100 -21.94 -9.88 4.10
CA SER A 100 -22.61 -9.42 5.32
C SER A 100 -21.73 -8.56 6.25
N VAL A 101 -20.49 -8.27 5.88
CA VAL A 101 -19.64 -7.28 6.58
C VAL A 101 -20.33 -5.94 6.49
N ARG A 102 -20.41 -5.19 7.60
CA ARG A 102 -21.06 -3.88 7.64
C ARG A 102 -20.00 -2.79 7.56
N LEU A 103 -20.26 -1.77 6.76
CA LEU A 103 -19.39 -0.61 6.52
C LEU A 103 -19.98 0.61 7.21
N ARG A 104 -19.11 1.43 7.80
CA ARG A 104 -19.48 2.71 8.41
C ARG A 104 -18.33 3.70 8.40
N HIS A 105 -18.67 4.98 8.58
CA HIS A 105 -17.74 6.08 8.86
C HIS A 105 -16.54 6.16 7.91
N GLN A 106 -16.79 6.11 6.59
CA GLN A 106 -15.70 6.41 5.69
C GLN A 106 -15.29 7.88 5.79
N VAL A 107 -13.99 8.11 5.88
CA VAL A 107 -13.37 9.43 5.76
C VAL A 107 -12.50 9.46 4.51
N ASN A 108 -12.58 10.54 3.74
CA ASN A 108 -11.77 10.77 2.55
C ASN A 108 -11.35 12.25 2.53
N LEU A 109 -10.10 12.52 2.90
CA LEU A 109 -9.54 13.87 3.02
C LEU A 109 -8.47 14.10 1.94
N TYR A 110 -8.54 15.27 1.34
CA TYR A 110 -7.54 15.75 0.40
C TYR A 110 -7.29 17.23 0.67
N ASN A 111 -6.07 17.58 1.07
CA ASN A 111 -5.68 18.95 1.36
C ASN A 111 -4.35 19.29 0.69
N LYS A 112 -4.41 20.10 -0.37
CA LYS A 112 -3.25 20.51 -1.14
C LYS A 112 -2.25 21.35 -0.34
N GLU A 113 -2.73 22.23 0.53
CA GLU A 113 -1.88 23.15 1.31
C GLU A 113 -1.05 22.39 2.35
N LYS A 114 -1.65 21.38 2.98
CA LYS A 114 -0.98 20.53 3.97
C LYS A 114 -0.20 19.36 3.34
N SER A 115 -0.30 19.18 2.02
CA SER A 115 0.18 17.96 1.32
C SER A 115 -0.36 16.70 2.00
N GLU A 116 -1.67 16.63 2.20
CA GLU A 116 -2.38 15.61 2.94
C GLU A 116 -3.33 14.85 2.01
N GLN A 117 -3.21 13.52 2.05
CA GLN A 117 -4.14 12.61 1.41
C GLN A 117 -4.41 11.45 2.38
N PHE A 118 -5.61 11.38 2.91
CA PHE A 118 -6.02 10.38 3.89
C PHE A 118 -7.37 9.76 3.54
N SER A 119 -7.51 8.46 3.73
CA SER A 119 -8.81 7.79 3.71
C SER A 119 -8.80 6.58 4.63
N ALA A 120 -9.91 6.38 5.32
CA ALA A 120 -10.15 5.29 6.24
C ALA A 120 -11.58 4.78 6.14
N LEU A 121 -11.76 3.50 6.42
CA LEU A 121 -13.05 2.82 6.42
C LEU A 121 -13.12 1.85 7.61
N THR A 122 -14.22 1.88 8.34
CA THR A 122 -14.51 0.89 9.38
C THR A 122 -15.43 -0.20 8.82
N MET A 123 -15.01 -1.44 9.01
CA MET A 123 -15.71 -2.67 8.65
C MET A 123 -16.01 -3.45 9.93
N VAL A 124 -17.28 -3.83 10.13
CA VAL A 124 -17.70 -4.65 11.26
C VAL A 124 -18.01 -6.06 10.75
N ILE A 125 -17.20 -7.03 11.16
CA ILE A 125 -17.42 -8.44 10.79
C ILE A 125 -18.59 -9.05 11.57
N PRO A 126 -19.20 -10.15 11.07
CA PRO A 126 -20.39 -10.73 11.71
C PRO A 126 -20.23 -11.19 13.16
N ASP A 127 -19.00 -11.42 13.65
CA ASP A 127 -18.74 -11.74 15.05
C ASP A 127 -18.70 -10.51 15.98
N GLY A 128 -18.89 -9.31 15.42
CA GLY A 128 -18.86 -8.04 16.12
C GLY A 128 -17.48 -7.40 16.21
N SER A 129 -16.40 -8.04 15.76
CA SER A 129 -15.08 -7.40 15.74
C SER A 129 -14.98 -6.34 14.66
N MET A 130 -14.17 -5.32 14.94
CA MET A 130 -13.97 -4.16 14.08
C MET A 130 -12.66 -4.29 13.31
N VAL A 131 -12.71 -4.05 12.00
CA VAL A 131 -11.55 -3.94 11.13
C VAL A 131 -11.48 -2.52 10.60
N ILE A 132 -10.40 -1.80 10.89
CA ILE A 132 -10.12 -0.47 10.35
C ILE A 132 -9.13 -0.60 9.19
N GLY A 133 -9.56 -0.22 7.99
CA GLY A 133 -8.75 -0.19 6.78
C GLY A 133 -8.29 1.24 6.48
N PHE A 134 -6.97 1.44 6.35
CA PHE A 134 -6.38 2.68 5.85
C PHE A 134 -5.97 2.52 4.40
N ARG A 135 -6.43 3.44 3.55
CA ARG A 135 -6.06 3.49 2.15
C ARG A 135 -4.60 3.91 1.99
N GLY A 136 -3.90 3.29 1.07
CA GLY A 136 -2.59 3.72 0.61
C GLY A 136 -2.66 5.00 -0.23
N THR A 137 -1.54 5.37 -0.81
CA THR A 137 -1.44 6.55 -1.69
C THR A 137 -2.30 6.36 -2.91
N ASP A 138 -3.10 7.37 -3.22
CA ASP A 138 -3.84 7.42 -4.48
C ASP A 138 -2.91 7.86 -5.64
N ASP A 139 -3.47 8.04 -6.85
CA ASP A 139 -2.70 8.43 -8.03
C ASP A 139 -2.23 9.90 -8.01
N THR A 140 -2.49 10.65 -6.93
CA THR A 140 -2.16 12.08 -6.85
C THR A 140 -0.69 12.32 -6.53
N ILE A 141 -0.10 13.35 -7.14
CA ILE A 141 1.26 13.82 -6.83
C ILE A 141 1.36 14.27 -5.35
N ILE A 142 0.26 14.75 -4.77
CA ILE A 142 0.22 15.19 -3.37
C ILE A 142 0.34 14.00 -2.41
N GLY A 143 -0.36 12.90 -2.68
CA GLY A 143 -0.22 11.68 -1.90
C GLY A 143 1.22 11.17 -1.94
N TRP A 144 1.86 11.20 -3.11
CA TRP A 144 3.26 10.78 -3.25
C TRP A 144 4.25 11.72 -2.52
N LYS A 145 3.97 13.04 -2.52
CA LYS A 145 4.75 14.00 -1.73
C LYS A 145 4.67 13.69 -0.23
N GLU A 146 3.49 13.33 0.27
CA GLU A 146 3.32 12.93 1.67
C GLU A 146 4.11 11.67 2.01
N ASP A 147 4.19 10.68 1.10
CA ASP A 147 5.02 9.49 1.30
C ASP A 147 6.51 9.84 1.45
N CYS A 148 7.02 10.73 0.63
CA CYS A 148 8.40 11.22 0.76
C CYS A 148 8.63 11.93 2.10
N ASN A 149 7.62 12.66 2.60
CA ASN A 149 7.67 13.37 3.87
C ASN A 149 7.80 12.42 5.08
N LEU A 150 7.40 11.14 4.98
CA LEU A 150 7.63 10.13 6.02
C LEU A 150 9.11 9.96 6.38
N SER A 151 10.02 10.19 5.41
CA SER A 151 11.46 10.11 5.63
C SER A 151 12.08 11.36 6.28
N VAL A 152 11.32 12.47 6.33
CA VAL A 152 11.81 13.79 6.77
C VAL A 152 11.20 14.17 8.11
N TYR A 153 9.88 14.07 8.24
CA TYR A 153 9.16 14.53 9.42
C TYR A 153 8.90 13.41 10.41
N GLU A 154 8.89 13.73 11.70
CA GLU A 154 8.53 12.77 12.77
C GLU A 154 7.09 12.31 12.67
N THR A 155 6.22 13.14 12.13
CA THR A 155 4.80 12.84 11.93
C THR A 155 4.28 13.61 10.73
N VAL A 156 3.59 12.93 9.83
CA VAL A 156 2.86 13.55 8.71
C VAL A 156 1.38 13.71 9.04
N PRO A 157 0.64 14.61 8.33
CA PRO A 157 -0.78 14.84 8.57
C PRO A 157 -1.61 13.55 8.59
N ALA A 158 -1.50 12.69 7.58
CA ALA A 158 -2.27 11.45 7.50
C ALA A 158 -2.02 10.48 8.67
N GLN A 159 -0.84 10.52 9.32
CA GLN A 159 -0.59 9.73 10.53
C GLN A 159 -1.41 10.25 11.73
N LYS A 160 -1.58 11.56 11.85
CA LYS A 160 -2.45 12.16 12.89
C LYS A 160 -3.89 11.80 12.63
N ASP A 161 -4.35 11.93 11.39
CA ASP A 161 -5.72 11.59 11.01
C ASP A 161 -6.02 10.11 11.23
N ALA A 162 -5.05 9.21 10.98
CA ALA A 162 -5.20 7.79 11.26
C ALA A 162 -5.36 7.51 12.76
N LEU A 163 -4.63 8.23 13.62
CA LEU A 163 -4.77 8.13 15.07
C LEU A 163 -6.12 8.68 15.54
N ASP A 164 -6.51 9.84 15.02
CA ASP A 164 -7.79 10.48 15.38
C ASP A 164 -8.98 9.63 14.92
N TYR A 165 -8.90 9.05 13.72
CA TYR A 165 -9.91 8.12 13.21
C TYR A 165 -10.03 6.87 14.10
N LEU A 166 -8.92 6.20 14.42
CA LEU A 166 -8.90 5.05 15.32
C LEU A 166 -9.51 5.40 16.69
N SER A 167 -9.16 6.56 17.23
CA SER A 167 -9.64 7.03 18.54
C SER A 167 -11.15 7.30 18.53
N SER A 168 -11.66 7.88 17.43
CA SER A 168 -13.08 8.12 17.22
C SER A 168 -13.86 6.81 17.14
N GLU A 169 -13.40 5.86 16.31
CA GLU A 169 -14.05 4.56 16.16
C GLU A 169 -14.02 3.73 17.45
N ALA A 170 -12.90 3.76 18.17
CA ALA A 170 -12.76 3.09 19.47
C ALA A 170 -13.64 3.71 20.55
N SER A 171 -13.99 5.00 20.43
CA SER A 171 -14.91 5.70 21.34
C SER A 171 -16.36 5.43 20.97
N PHE A 172 -16.68 5.34 19.68
CA PHE A 172 -18.02 5.02 19.17
C PHE A 172 -18.44 3.58 19.57
N ASP A 173 -17.54 2.63 19.39
CA ASP A 173 -17.67 1.26 19.88
C ASP A 173 -16.54 0.99 20.87
N ASN A 174 -16.84 1.00 22.15
CA ASN A 174 -15.86 0.95 23.24
C ASN A 174 -15.51 -0.46 23.73
N SER A 175 -16.03 -1.50 23.09
CA SER A 175 -15.90 -2.90 23.57
C SER A 175 -15.33 -3.87 22.55
N SER A 176 -15.57 -3.67 21.26
CA SER A 176 -15.18 -4.61 20.21
C SER A 176 -13.67 -4.76 20.09
N PRO A 177 -13.16 -5.98 19.81
CA PRO A 177 -11.78 -6.19 19.39
C PRO A 177 -11.49 -5.46 18.09
N ILE A 178 -10.29 -4.90 17.97
CA ILE A 178 -9.88 -4.05 16.83
C ILE A 178 -8.77 -4.74 16.05
N THR A 179 -8.97 -4.90 14.74
CA THR A 179 -7.91 -5.21 13.78
C THR A 179 -7.70 -3.98 12.90
N ILE A 180 -6.44 -3.66 12.61
CA ILE A 180 -6.09 -2.52 11.76
C ILE A 180 -5.29 -3.03 10.58
N CYS A 181 -5.54 -2.54 9.37
CA CYS A 181 -4.83 -2.99 8.17
C CYS A 181 -4.66 -1.86 7.16
N GLY A 182 -3.61 -1.96 6.37
CA GLY A 182 -3.36 -1.05 5.26
C GLY A 182 -2.27 -1.56 4.34
N HIS A 183 -2.32 -1.13 3.08
CA HIS A 183 -1.33 -1.41 2.06
C HIS A 183 -0.56 -0.13 1.73
N SER A 184 0.72 -0.22 1.41
CA SER A 184 1.56 0.92 1.07
C SER A 184 1.57 1.96 2.21
N LYS A 185 1.35 3.26 1.96
CA LYS A 185 1.17 4.29 3.00
C LYS A 185 0.15 3.87 4.06
N GLY A 186 -0.96 3.24 3.67
CA GLY A 186 -1.96 2.73 4.61
C GLY A 186 -1.39 1.72 5.61
N GLY A 187 -0.39 0.94 5.20
CA GLY A 187 0.35 0.03 6.11
C GLY A 187 1.14 0.79 7.18
N ASN A 188 1.81 1.88 6.81
CA ASN A 188 2.46 2.78 7.77
C ASN A 188 1.44 3.40 8.73
N LEU A 189 0.31 3.93 8.20
CA LEU A 189 -0.77 4.50 9.01
C LEU A 189 -1.36 3.49 10.00
N SER A 190 -1.51 2.24 9.57
CA SER A 190 -2.00 1.12 10.40
C SER A 190 -1.11 0.89 11.63
N LEU A 191 0.19 0.78 11.43
CA LEU A 191 1.12 0.56 12.54
C LEU A 191 1.32 1.82 13.39
N TYR A 192 1.35 3.01 12.75
CA TYR A 192 1.47 4.27 13.45
C TYR A 192 0.31 4.48 14.43
N SER A 193 -0.93 4.39 13.95
CA SER A 193 -2.11 4.59 14.78
C SER A 193 -2.19 3.57 15.92
N ALA A 194 -1.86 2.30 15.64
CA ALA A 194 -1.83 1.25 16.65
C ALA A 194 -0.85 1.54 17.80
N VAL A 195 0.36 2.02 17.47
CA VAL A 195 1.41 2.32 18.46
C VAL A 195 1.09 3.61 19.24
N LYS A 196 0.59 4.64 18.54
CA LYS A 196 0.34 5.96 19.15
C LYS A 196 -1.00 6.07 19.86
N ALA A 197 -1.90 5.09 19.71
CA ALA A 197 -3.18 5.06 20.42
C ALA A 197 -2.99 5.06 21.94
N GLU A 198 -4.01 5.52 22.66
CA GLU A 198 -4.06 5.42 24.12
C GLU A 198 -4.05 3.96 24.58
N LYS A 199 -3.52 3.70 25.77
CA LYS A 199 -3.36 2.34 26.33
C LYS A 199 -4.67 1.54 26.36
N LEU A 200 -5.79 2.18 26.66
CA LEU A 200 -7.10 1.52 26.66
C LEU A 200 -7.50 1.03 25.27
N ILE A 201 -7.19 1.80 24.22
CA ILE A 201 -7.42 1.42 22.83
C ILE A 201 -6.43 0.33 22.41
N ARG A 202 -5.12 0.51 22.73
CA ARG A 202 -4.09 -0.50 22.43
C ARG A 202 -4.44 -1.88 23.00
N ASN A 203 -5.03 -1.94 24.20
CA ASN A 203 -5.42 -3.20 24.81
C ASN A 203 -6.50 -3.96 24.02
N ARG A 204 -7.29 -3.27 23.21
CA ARG A 204 -8.32 -3.84 22.34
C ARG A 204 -7.80 -4.23 20.96
N ILE A 205 -6.64 -3.72 20.55
CA ILE A 205 -6.05 -4.06 19.25
C ILE A 205 -5.55 -5.51 19.31
N VAL A 206 -6.18 -6.36 18.52
CA VAL A 206 -5.81 -7.77 18.36
C VAL A 206 -4.60 -7.89 17.46
N LYS A 207 -4.60 -7.16 16.34
CA LYS A 207 -3.54 -7.18 15.33
C LYS A 207 -3.54 -5.91 14.49
N ALA A 208 -2.36 -5.45 14.11
CA ALA A 208 -2.19 -4.42 13.08
C ALA A 208 -1.30 -4.96 11.95
N TYR A 209 -1.77 -4.79 10.72
CA TYR A 209 -1.16 -5.32 9.52
C TYR A 209 -0.65 -4.21 8.61
N SER A 210 0.61 -4.30 8.20
CA SER A 210 1.19 -3.47 7.14
C SER A 210 1.56 -4.35 5.96
N PHE A 211 0.93 -4.12 4.81
CA PHE A 211 1.23 -4.81 3.56
C PHE A 211 2.11 -3.90 2.69
N ASP A 212 3.39 -4.19 2.63
CA ASP A 212 4.44 -3.48 1.89
C ASP A 212 4.47 -1.96 2.16
N GLY A 213 4.12 -1.57 3.40
CA GLY A 213 4.19 -0.17 3.84
C GLY A 213 5.61 0.24 4.20
N PRO A 214 5.97 1.53 4.00
CA PRO A 214 7.25 2.05 4.45
C PRO A 214 7.36 2.02 5.97
N GLY A 215 8.58 1.93 6.49
CA GLY A 215 8.87 1.88 7.91
C GLY A 215 8.79 3.25 8.60
N PHE A 216 9.55 3.41 9.69
CA PHE A 216 9.51 4.54 10.60
C PHE A 216 10.91 5.07 10.91
N ARG A 217 10.97 6.29 11.42
CA ARG A 217 12.21 6.88 11.97
C ARG A 217 12.55 6.25 13.33
N PRO A 218 13.80 6.26 13.77
CA PRO A 218 14.24 5.60 15.02
C PRO A 218 13.49 6.03 16.28
N SER A 219 13.01 7.28 16.36
CA SER A 219 12.22 7.80 17.48
C SER A 219 10.91 7.06 17.72
N PHE A 220 10.32 6.47 16.67
CA PHE A 220 9.10 5.68 16.76
C PHE A 220 9.24 4.47 17.69
N PHE A 221 10.38 3.78 17.62
CA PHE A 221 10.68 2.56 18.38
C PHE A 221 10.97 2.81 19.86
N GLN A 222 11.24 4.06 20.23
CA GLN A 222 11.51 4.45 21.62
C GLN A 222 10.24 4.75 22.42
N SER A 223 9.06 4.68 21.77
CA SER A 223 7.80 4.99 22.44
C SER A 223 7.30 3.83 23.33
N GLU A 224 6.72 4.16 24.47
CA GLU A 224 6.05 3.18 25.36
C GLU A 224 5.02 2.35 24.58
N GLY A 225 4.23 2.99 23.71
CA GLY A 225 3.23 2.31 22.91
C GLY A 225 3.80 1.23 22.00
N TYR A 226 5.02 1.43 21.46
CA TYR A 226 5.66 0.38 20.66
C TYR A 226 5.99 -0.85 21.51
N ALA A 227 6.60 -0.66 22.68
CA ALA A 227 6.89 -1.77 23.60
C ALA A 227 5.65 -2.55 24.01
N ASP A 228 4.52 -1.86 24.20
CA ASP A 228 3.25 -2.48 24.60
C ASP A 228 2.60 -3.36 23.51
N ILE A 229 2.83 -3.06 22.21
CA ILE A 229 2.04 -3.67 21.13
C ILE A 229 2.87 -4.38 20.05
N GLN A 230 4.21 -4.30 20.08
CA GLN A 230 5.09 -4.81 19.03
C GLN A 230 4.78 -6.26 18.61
N ASP A 231 4.39 -7.14 19.54
CA ASP A 231 4.05 -8.53 19.24
C ASP A 231 2.73 -8.69 18.45
N ARG A 232 1.93 -7.64 18.41
CA ARG A 232 0.67 -7.57 17.66
C ARG A 232 0.80 -6.82 16.34
N LEU A 233 2.00 -6.33 16.00
CA LEU A 233 2.32 -5.71 14.71
C LEU A 233 2.84 -6.76 13.74
N SER A 234 2.36 -6.76 12.51
CA SER A 234 2.85 -7.63 11.44
C SER A 234 3.05 -6.85 10.16
N THR A 235 4.26 -6.94 9.64
CA THR A 235 4.65 -6.32 8.37
C THR A 235 4.92 -7.41 7.35
N TYR A 236 4.33 -7.29 6.18
CA TYR A 236 4.51 -8.20 5.05
C TYR A 236 5.23 -7.46 3.93
N TRP A 237 6.38 -7.95 3.54
CA TRP A 237 7.14 -7.43 2.41
C TRP A 237 7.11 -8.41 1.26
N SER A 238 6.86 -7.92 0.04
CA SER A 238 7.22 -8.70 -1.14
C SER A 238 8.70 -9.06 -1.09
N GLN A 239 9.08 -10.26 -1.52
CA GLN A 239 10.50 -10.62 -1.69
C GLN A 239 11.25 -9.64 -2.62
N ASN A 240 10.52 -8.94 -3.47
CA ASN A 240 11.03 -7.92 -4.40
C ASN A 240 10.62 -6.49 -3.98
N SER A 241 10.34 -6.27 -2.69
CA SER A 241 9.87 -4.98 -2.16
C SER A 241 10.85 -3.85 -2.43
N LEU A 242 10.29 -2.70 -2.80
CA LEU A 242 11.00 -1.42 -2.90
C LEU A 242 10.46 -0.43 -1.86
N VAL A 243 9.17 -0.49 -1.55
CA VAL A 243 8.51 0.42 -0.62
C VAL A 243 8.68 -0.05 0.82
N GLY A 244 8.44 -1.33 1.09
CA GLY A 244 8.56 -1.90 2.44
C GLY A 244 9.96 -1.76 3.05
N VAL A 245 11.01 -1.79 2.22
CA VAL A 245 12.40 -1.63 2.66
C VAL A 245 12.83 -0.18 2.92
N LEU A 246 11.92 0.78 2.72
CA LEU A 246 12.18 2.19 3.06
C LEU A 246 11.99 2.42 4.56
N LEU A 247 12.99 2.95 5.22
CA LEU A 247 13.04 3.19 6.66
C LEU A 247 13.04 1.90 7.49
N GLU A 248 13.02 2.04 8.83
CA GLU A 248 13.04 0.90 9.75
C GLU A 248 11.65 0.32 9.94
N SER A 249 11.47 -0.98 9.75
CA SER A 249 10.17 -1.63 9.84
C SER A 249 9.77 -1.97 11.27
N ALA A 250 8.47 -1.87 11.58
CA ALA A 250 7.93 -2.17 12.89
C ALA A 250 7.27 -3.55 12.95
N GLY A 251 7.36 -4.19 14.12
CA GLY A 251 6.76 -5.50 14.40
C GLY A 251 7.50 -6.66 13.71
N LYS A 252 6.80 -7.79 13.54
CA LYS A 252 7.34 -8.96 12.87
C LYS A 252 7.30 -8.79 11.36
N VAL A 253 8.46 -8.79 10.71
CA VAL A 253 8.58 -8.76 9.24
C VAL A 253 8.46 -10.19 8.69
N GLU A 254 7.54 -10.36 7.74
CA GLU A 254 7.32 -11.59 6.98
C GLU A 254 7.56 -11.32 5.50
N ILE A 255 8.52 -12.03 4.89
CA ILE A 255 8.79 -11.89 3.45
C ILE A 255 7.88 -12.84 2.69
N VAL A 256 7.16 -12.32 1.69
CA VAL A 256 6.18 -13.09 0.91
C VAL A 256 6.62 -13.25 -0.54
N HIS A 257 6.26 -14.40 -1.12
CA HIS A 257 6.55 -14.70 -2.52
C HIS A 257 5.73 -13.80 -3.45
N SER A 258 6.43 -13.09 -4.36
CA SER A 258 5.82 -12.33 -5.45
C SER A 258 6.16 -12.96 -6.80
N ARG A 259 5.17 -13.06 -7.67
CA ARG A 259 5.32 -13.61 -9.04
C ARG A 259 5.99 -12.67 -10.02
N VAL A 260 6.18 -11.42 -9.60
CA VAL A 260 6.70 -10.31 -10.43
C VAL A 260 7.80 -9.56 -9.71
N PHE A 261 8.48 -8.69 -10.42
CA PHE A 261 9.62 -7.94 -9.91
C PHE A 261 9.40 -6.42 -10.03
N GLY A 262 10.26 -5.67 -9.36
CA GLY A 262 10.28 -4.22 -9.40
C GLY A 262 9.01 -3.62 -8.77
N THR A 263 8.54 -2.51 -9.30
CA THR A 263 7.36 -1.80 -8.78
C THR A 263 6.08 -2.63 -8.79
N LEU A 264 5.95 -3.57 -9.74
CA LEU A 264 4.78 -4.47 -9.80
C LEU A 264 4.70 -5.43 -8.61
N ALA A 265 5.84 -5.72 -7.95
CA ALA A 265 5.88 -6.58 -6.77
C ALA A 265 5.26 -5.92 -5.52
N HIS A 266 5.10 -4.59 -5.54
CA HIS A 266 4.39 -3.83 -4.53
C HIS A 266 2.88 -4.13 -4.52
N ASP A 267 2.30 -4.49 -5.66
CA ASP A 267 0.91 -4.91 -5.76
C ASP A 267 0.70 -6.28 -5.12
N GLY A 268 0.00 -6.32 -3.98
CA GLY A 268 -0.26 -7.53 -3.20
C GLY A 268 -1.12 -8.58 -3.93
N PHE A 269 -1.81 -8.23 -5.01
CA PHE A 269 -2.47 -9.22 -5.87
C PHE A 269 -1.49 -10.04 -6.71
N ASN A 270 -0.23 -9.64 -6.77
CA ASN A 270 0.85 -10.43 -7.34
C ASN A 270 1.53 -11.37 -6.33
N TRP A 271 1.09 -11.37 -5.07
CA TRP A 271 1.61 -12.25 -4.03
C TRP A 271 0.93 -13.60 -4.06
N THR A 272 1.69 -14.65 -3.79
CA THR A 272 1.16 -16.00 -3.76
C THR A 272 0.47 -16.30 -2.44
N VAL A 273 -0.75 -16.84 -2.51
CA VAL A 273 -1.55 -17.26 -1.37
C VAL A 273 -1.56 -18.79 -1.28
N MET A 274 -1.38 -19.32 -0.07
CA MET A 274 -1.45 -20.73 0.26
C MET A 274 -2.46 -20.95 1.41
N GLY A 275 -3.63 -21.46 1.10
CA GLY A 275 -4.69 -21.67 2.09
C GLY A 275 -5.20 -20.36 2.67
N THR A 276 -4.84 -20.05 3.92
CA THR A 276 -5.22 -18.81 4.64
C THR A 276 -4.05 -17.86 4.89
N SER A 277 -2.93 -18.08 4.20
CA SER A 277 -1.70 -17.32 4.41
C SER A 277 -1.03 -16.99 3.09
N PHE A 278 -0.20 -15.95 3.07
CA PHE A 278 0.73 -15.73 1.96
C PHE A 278 1.86 -16.76 2.02
N GLN A 279 2.35 -17.17 0.86
CA GLN A 279 3.56 -18.01 0.78
C GLN A 279 4.76 -17.21 1.30
N ARG A 280 5.49 -17.78 2.26
CA ARG A 280 6.68 -17.14 2.86
C ARG A 280 7.93 -17.43 2.04
N GLU A 281 8.80 -16.42 2.02
CA GLU A 281 10.17 -16.52 1.50
C GLU A 281 11.20 -16.33 2.62
N LYS A 282 12.38 -16.87 2.43
CA LYS A 282 13.43 -16.83 3.47
C LYS A 282 14.16 -15.49 3.52
N ARG A 283 14.24 -14.78 2.39
CA ARG A 283 14.98 -13.52 2.25
C ARG A 283 14.45 -12.67 1.12
N LEU A 284 14.78 -11.40 1.16
CA LEU A 284 14.60 -10.48 0.05
C LEU A 284 15.46 -10.89 -1.15
N SER A 285 15.07 -10.47 -2.33
CA SER A 285 15.88 -10.59 -3.54
C SER A 285 17.12 -9.70 -3.45
N ASP A 286 18.18 -10.08 -4.18
CA ASP A 286 19.40 -9.29 -4.21
C ASP A 286 19.17 -7.86 -4.73
N PHE A 287 18.14 -7.68 -5.56
CA PHE A 287 17.71 -6.36 -6.04
C PHE A 287 17.10 -5.51 -4.91
N SER A 288 16.18 -6.07 -4.09
CA SER A 288 15.62 -5.36 -2.94
C SER A 288 16.69 -5.01 -1.91
N LEU A 289 17.63 -5.93 -1.64
CA LEU A 289 18.77 -5.67 -0.73
C LEU A 289 19.68 -4.56 -1.24
N LEU A 290 19.93 -4.52 -2.56
CA LEU A 290 20.70 -3.42 -3.16
C LEU A 290 19.95 -2.10 -3.05
N PHE A 291 18.64 -2.10 -3.31
CA PHE A 291 17.81 -0.91 -3.22
C PHE A 291 17.73 -0.39 -1.78
N GLU A 292 17.50 -1.26 -0.80
CA GLU A 292 17.52 -0.94 0.63
C GLU A 292 18.85 -0.28 1.03
N LYS A 293 19.98 -0.85 0.62
CA LYS A 293 21.30 -0.28 0.90
C LYS A 293 21.50 1.11 0.29
N LEU A 294 21.04 1.32 -0.95
CA LEU A 294 21.20 2.61 -1.65
C LEU A 294 20.32 3.69 -1.01
N THR A 295 19.06 3.36 -0.71
CA THR A 295 18.11 4.29 -0.09
C THR A 295 18.45 4.56 1.38
N GLY A 296 18.81 3.52 2.14
CA GLY A 296 19.26 3.65 3.52
C GLY A 296 20.49 4.55 3.63
N SER A 297 21.51 4.34 2.79
CA SER A 297 22.70 5.21 2.75
C SER A 297 22.37 6.66 2.43
N PHE A 298 21.39 6.92 1.56
CA PHE A 298 20.94 8.29 1.30
C PHE A 298 20.21 8.88 2.52
N VAL A 299 19.27 8.12 3.10
CA VAL A 299 18.49 8.58 4.27
C VAL A 299 19.38 8.85 5.47
N GLU A 300 20.41 8.04 5.69
CA GLU A 300 21.37 8.21 6.81
C GLU A 300 22.34 9.36 6.61
N ASN A 301 22.83 9.59 5.38
CA ASN A 301 23.90 10.55 5.11
C ASN A 301 23.42 11.91 4.63
N ALA A 302 22.17 12.06 4.18
CA ALA A 302 21.61 13.35 3.79
C ALA A 302 21.06 14.09 5.02
N THR A 303 21.34 15.40 5.12
CA THR A 303 20.73 16.24 6.15
C THR A 303 19.22 16.38 5.91
N GLU A 304 18.46 16.82 6.92
CA GLU A 304 17.03 17.08 6.75
C GLU A 304 16.78 18.16 5.69
N GLU A 305 17.63 19.19 5.65
CA GLU A 305 17.57 20.25 4.63
C GLU A 305 17.83 19.69 3.22
N GLU A 306 18.78 18.77 3.06
CA GLU A 306 19.06 18.12 1.78
C GLU A 306 17.89 17.26 1.31
N LYS A 307 17.22 16.52 2.22
CA LYS A 307 16.01 15.74 1.91
C LYS A 307 14.85 16.65 1.52
N ILE A 308 14.59 17.69 2.30
CA ILE A 308 13.54 18.67 2.04
C ILE A 308 13.78 19.33 0.67
N SER A 309 15.00 19.78 0.40
CA SER A 309 15.38 20.41 -0.87
C SER A 309 15.13 19.45 -2.05
N LEU A 310 15.58 18.19 -1.93
CA LEU A 310 15.36 17.16 -2.96
C LEU A 310 13.87 16.98 -3.29
N PHE A 311 13.06 16.77 -2.25
CA PHE A 311 11.63 16.53 -2.46
C PHE A 311 10.92 17.79 -2.95
N THR A 312 11.26 18.96 -2.42
CA THR A 312 10.69 20.24 -2.89
C THR A 312 10.99 20.45 -4.36
N GLU A 313 12.26 20.34 -4.78
CA GLU A 313 12.63 20.50 -6.18
C GLU A 313 11.95 19.48 -7.10
N LEU A 314 11.85 18.21 -6.66
CA LEU A 314 11.17 17.15 -7.39
C LEU A 314 9.69 17.48 -7.60
N PHE A 315 9.00 17.86 -6.52
CA PHE A 315 7.56 18.14 -6.58
C PHE A 315 7.24 19.47 -7.26
N ASP A 316 8.08 20.49 -7.15
CA ASP A 316 7.95 21.74 -7.90
C ASP A 316 8.12 21.49 -9.40
N ALA A 317 9.07 20.65 -9.81
CA ALA A 317 9.24 20.24 -11.18
C ALA A 317 8.02 19.43 -11.70
N LEU A 318 7.48 18.52 -10.88
CA LEU A 318 6.27 17.76 -11.20
C LEU A 318 5.06 18.69 -11.37
N GLN A 319 4.86 19.63 -10.47
CA GLN A 319 3.79 20.62 -10.58
C GLN A 319 3.95 21.54 -11.80
N SER A 320 5.18 21.93 -12.13
CA SER A 320 5.46 22.76 -13.30
C SER A 320 5.19 22.05 -14.62
N SER A 321 5.15 20.70 -14.63
CA SER A 321 4.74 19.91 -15.80
C SER A 321 3.26 20.02 -16.12
N GLY A 322 2.43 20.55 -15.18
CA GLY A 322 0.98 20.65 -15.29
C GLY A 322 0.25 19.34 -14.96
N CYS A 323 0.98 18.24 -14.64
CA CYS A 323 0.38 16.98 -14.21
C CYS A 323 -0.08 17.08 -12.76
N THR A 324 -1.21 16.44 -12.45
CA THR A 324 -1.77 16.32 -11.10
C THR A 324 -1.71 14.89 -10.58
N THR A 325 -1.55 13.93 -11.49
CA THR A 325 -1.48 12.50 -11.19
C THR A 325 -0.23 11.84 -11.79
N LEU A 326 0.15 10.71 -11.23
CA LEU A 326 1.24 9.88 -11.77
C LEU A 326 0.85 9.21 -13.10
N THR A 327 -0.44 8.90 -13.28
CA THR A 327 -0.96 8.41 -14.58
C THR A 327 -0.71 9.43 -15.69
N GLU A 328 -0.94 10.72 -15.43
CA GLU A 328 -0.63 11.78 -16.40
C GLU A 328 0.86 11.84 -16.71
N LEU A 329 1.72 11.72 -15.69
CA LEU A 329 3.19 11.69 -15.89
C LEU A 329 3.65 10.53 -16.80
N THR A 330 3.08 9.33 -16.64
CA THR A 330 3.44 8.17 -17.46
C THR A 330 3.04 8.34 -18.93
N ARG A 331 2.09 9.25 -19.22
CA ARG A 331 1.62 9.57 -20.57
C ARG A 331 2.34 10.77 -21.21
N MET A 332 3.29 11.39 -20.49
CA MET A 332 4.10 12.50 -21.03
C MET A 332 4.88 12.04 -22.27
N ASN A 333 4.92 12.88 -23.29
CA ASN A 333 5.76 12.65 -24.44
C ASN A 333 7.25 12.89 -24.11
N ILE A 334 8.15 12.40 -24.96
CA ILE A 334 9.60 12.49 -24.77
C ILE A 334 10.08 13.94 -24.56
N LYS A 335 9.49 14.93 -25.26
CA LYS A 335 9.88 16.34 -25.14
C LYS A 335 9.56 16.89 -23.74
N ASP A 336 8.39 16.58 -23.22
CA ASP A 336 7.95 17.05 -21.91
C ASP A 336 8.72 16.33 -20.80
N THR A 337 9.02 15.04 -20.98
CA THR A 337 9.91 14.29 -20.09
C THR A 337 11.32 14.90 -20.03
N ILE A 338 11.88 15.30 -21.18
CA ILE A 338 13.19 15.97 -21.24
C ILE A 338 13.13 17.35 -20.55
N LYS A 339 12.08 18.14 -20.79
CA LYS A 339 11.88 19.43 -20.11
C LYS A 339 11.78 19.24 -18.60
N PHE A 340 11.01 18.26 -18.15
CA PHE A 340 10.91 17.90 -16.75
C PHE A 340 12.28 17.55 -16.14
N LEU A 341 13.06 16.67 -16.81
CA LEU A 341 14.41 16.32 -16.34
C LEU A 341 15.38 17.54 -16.35
N HIS A 342 15.20 18.47 -17.27
CA HIS A 342 15.96 19.72 -17.29
C HIS A 342 15.53 20.72 -16.22
N SER A 343 14.25 20.73 -15.83
CA SER A 343 13.74 21.59 -14.74
C SER A 343 14.20 21.17 -13.34
N LEU A 344 14.69 19.93 -13.19
CA LEU A 344 15.35 19.46 -11.99
C LEU A 344 16.73 20.16 -11.84
N ASN A 345 16.71 21.40 -11.35
CA ASN A 345 17.91 22.20 -11.11
C ASN A 345 18.75 21.76 -9.90
N GLY A 346 18.40 20.61 -9.33
CA GLY A 346 18.92 20.09 -8.10
C GLY A 346 20.44 20.03 -7.97
N SER A 347 20.88 19.95 -6.75
CA SER A 347 22.28 19.72 -6.40
C SER A 347 22.83 18.49 -7.18
N ARG A 348 24.15 18.43 -7.36
CA ARG A 348 24.80 17.28 -8.01
C ARG A 348 24.36 15.94 -7.36
N LYS A 349 24.18 15.91 -6.04
CA LYS A 349 23.72 14.73 -5.28
C LYS A 349 22.30 14.31 -5.67
N VAL A 350 21.38 15.26 -5.85
CA VAL A 350 19.99 15.00 -6.31
C VAL A 350 20.00 14.35 -7.69
N LYS A 351 20.78 14.92 -8.64
CA LYS A 351 20.90 14.37 -9.99
C LYS A 351 21.53 12.98 -10.00
N GLU A 352 22.52 12.73 -9.16
CA GLU A 352 23.16 11.42 -9.01
C GLU A 352 22.21 10.40 -8.38
N PHE A 353 21.43 10.80 -7.37
CA PHE A 353 20.40 9.93 -6.77
C PHE A 353 19.30 9.56 -7.77
N ILE A 354 18.71 10.54 -8.48
CA ILE A 354 17.68 10.28 -9.49
C ILE A 354 18.24 9.41 -10.62
N LYS A 355 19.45 9.66 -11.10
CA LYS A 355 20.09 8.81 -12.13
C LYS A 355 20.31 7.39 -11.63
N ALA A 356 20.75 7.20 -10.37
CA ALA A 356 20.93 5.88 -9.78
C ALA A 356 19.60 5.14 -9.65
N MET A 357 18.52 5.83 -9.22
CA MET A 357 17.17 5.27 -9.14
C MET A 357 16.63 4.87 -10.51
N VAL A 358 16.70 5.77 -11.50
CA VAL A 358 16.25 5.49 -12.88
C VAL A 358 17.04 4.36 -13.49
N LYS A 359 18.36 4.31 -13.25
CA LYS A 359 19.23 3.24 -13.74
C LYS A 359 18.88 1.90 -13.09
N ALA A 360 18.71 1.87 -11.75
CA ALA A 360 18.35 0.66 -11.02
C ALA A 360 16.97 0.12 -11.45
N LEU A 361 15.98 1.00 -11.60
CA LEU A 361 14.63 0.64 -12.04
C LEU A 361 14.56 0.33 -13.53
N GLY A 362 15.31 1.06 -14.36
CA GLY A 362 15.27 0.95 -15.82
C GLY A 362 16.01 -0.24 -16.40
N GLU A 363 17.26 -0.53 -15.98
CA GLU A 363 18.07 -1.62 -16.53
C GLU A 363 17.51 -3.00 -16.15
N GLU A 364 17.06 -3.17 -14.94
CA GLU A 364 16.52 -4.46 -14.49
C GLU A 364 15.09 -4.69 -15.00
N GLY A 365 14.26 -3.66 -15.02
CA GLY A 365 12.95 -3.71 -15.66
C GLY A 365 13.08 -4.05 -17.15
N ALA A 366 13.98 -3.41 -17.87
CA ALA A 366 14.21 -3.66 -19.29
C ALA A 366 14.76 -5.06 -19.58
N ARG A 367 15.62 -5.63 -18.72
CA ARG A 367 16.11 -7.02 -18.85
C ARG A 367 15.01 -8.05 -18.64
N LYS A 368 14.12 -7.85 -17.65
CA LYS A 368 13.09 -8.83 -17.28
C LYS A 368 11.87 -8.84 -18.19
N ILE A 369 11.58 -7.73 -18.87
CA ILE A 369 10.52 -7.66 -19.88
C ILE A 369 11.03 -7.99 -21.28
N GLY A 370 12.29 -8.44 -21.43
CA GLY A 370 12.84 -8.90 -22.73
C GLY A 370 13.12 -7.81 -23.76
N LEU A 371 13.13 -6.53 -23.35
CA LEU A 371 13.45 -5.40 -24.21
C LEU A 371 14.96 -5.18 -24.43
N ILE A 372 15.80 -5.75 -23.54
CA ILE A 372 17.24 -5.81 -23.71
C ILE A 372 17.62 -7.29 -23.76
N GLY A 373 18.05 -7.76 -24.93
CA GLY A 373 18.48 -9.14 -25.14
C GLY A 373 19.59 -9.52 -24.20
N THR A 374 19.49 -10.71 -23.59
CA THR A 374 20.60 -11.37 -22.89
C THR A 374 21.75 -11.53 -23.89
N ARG A 375 22.90 -10.95 -23.60
CA ARG A 375 24.16 -11.24 -24.31
C ARG A 375 24.72 -12.60 -23.90
N ASP A 376 23.90 -13.63 -23.98
CA ASP A 376 24.36 -15.01 -23.79
C ASP A 376 24.02 -15.81 -25.05
N GLY A 377 24.95 -15.90 -25.97
CA GLY A 377 24.79 -16.78 -27.11
C GLY A 377 25.66 -16.48 -28.32
N GLN A 378 26.92 -16.08 -28.13
CA GLN A 378 27.92 -16.21 -29.18
C GLN A 378 29.33 -16.36 -28.60
N GLU A 379 29.59 -17.50 -27.95
CA GLU A 379 30.93 -18.09 -27.86
C GLU A 379 30.75 -19.60 -27.95
N GLY A 380 31.07 -20.13 -29.09
CA GLY A 380 31.14 -21.58 -29.26
C GLY A 380 30.80 -22.08 -30.64
N LYS A 381 31.54 -21.62 -31.66
CA LYS A 381 31.85 -22.39 -32.86
C LYS A 381 33.10 -21.82 -33.49
N ASN A 382 34.21 -22.38 -33.12
CA ASN A 382 35.33 -22.72 -33.99
C ASN A 382 36.06 -23.90 -33.35
#